data_76a5e8e0db4d47f935988fa017469674
#
_entry.id   76a5e8e0db4d47f935988fa017469674
#
_cell.length_a   1.000
_cell.length_b   1.000
_cell.length_c   1.000
_cell.angle_alpha   90.00
_cell.angle_beta   90.00
_cell.angle_gamma   90.00
#
_symmetry.space_group_name_H-M   'P 1'
#
loop_
_entity.id
_entity.type
_entity.pdbx_description
1 polymer ?
#
loop_
_entity_poly.entity_id
_entity_poly.type
_entity_poly.pdbx_seq_one_letter_code
_entity_poly.pdbx_strand_id
1 'polypeptide(L)'
;MKRALGLLVGFFLAGTAIGQPVKLVVGYQPYDTISYSAVVIRALELWKKHLPPGSEVEFQNALQGSIIVNNMLANKQQIGYLGDMPAVVATTKRSVAPINLVANTGFSPGQRCNVIMVRADAPKFKSPEEAIKWLDGKQLATPQGSCAHRFLGLVIERTKIKPSAILNQSIEVIATNLRQGKIDAAVLWEPSVSRIGDIVGEGSGRIVATGHTFGIPDAGAIAMREDFMKSRPDLVEAWLKTELEAQQYVIDPKNWTKVAEFVKSQTAGITVPMAWFSIYGQIPASAGGSPIRDEKPFVFEPRVQKLLAETYVYLHQAKVIDVDKPAPGALDDSMARKVAQAAKATLPLGVIKAQDVSRMPK
;
A
#
# COMPACT_ATOMS: atom_id res chain seq x y z
N MET A 1 -16.57 22.03 77.51
CA MET A 1 -16.58 20.94 76.52
C MET A 1 -16.48 21.54 75.13
N LYS A 2 -15.28 21.58 74.49
CA LYS A 2 -15.04 22.09 73.15
C LYS A 2 -14.81 20.89 72.23
N ARG A 3 -15.72 20.70 71.25
CA ARG A 3 -15.61 19.68 70.20
C ARG A 3 -14.73 20.25 69.06
N ALA A 4 -13.59 19.64 68.79
CA ALA A 4 -12.79 19.93 67.62
C ALA A 4 -13.32 19.10 66.45
N LEU A 5 -13.71 19.77 65.39
CA LEU A 5 -14.12 19.19 64.12
C LEU A 5 -12.89 19.02 63.20
N GLY A 6 -12.40 17.81 63.06
CA GLY A 6 -11.29 17.51 62.16
C GLY A 6 -11.77 17.44 60.70
N LEU A 7 -11.26 18.32 59.87
CA LEU A 7 -11.45 18.31 58.44
C LEU A 7 -10.53 17.26 57.79
N LEU A 8 -11.08 16.17 57.30
CA LEU A 8 -10.35 15.21 56.47
C LEU A 8 -10.30 15.75 55.02
N VAL A 9 -9.14 16.24 54.61
CA VAL A 9 -8.90 16.58 53.20
C VAL A 9 -8.50 15.28 52.48
N GLY A 10 -9.45 14.73 51.74
CA GLY A 10 -9.20 13.60 50.83
C GLY A 10 -8.40 14.08 49.60
N PHE A 11 -7.14 13.67 49.49
CA PHE A 11 -6.36 13.80 48.28
C PHE A 11 -6.89 12.78 47.26
N PHE A 12 -7.69 13.26 46.27
CA PHE A 12 -7.98 12.50 45.05
C PHE A 12 -6.69 12.49 44.22
N LEU A 13 -5.91 11.43 44.28
CA LEU A 13 -4.93 11.11 43.24
C LEU A 13 -5.71 10.78 41.97
N ALA A 14 -5.75 11.74 41.02
CA ALA A 14 -6.15 11.48 39.68
C ALA A 14 -5.12 10.53 39.04
N GLY A 15 -5.29 9.24 39.27
CA GLY A 15 -4.58 8.20 38.56
C GLY A 15 -4.92 8.36 37.06
N THR A 16 -3.93 8.64 36.22
CA THR A 16 -4.04 8.49 34.78
C THR A 16 -4.52 7.06 34.54
N ALA A 17 -5.74 6.89 34.07
CA ALA A 17 -6.27 5.58 33.69
C ALA A 17 -5.39 5.06 32.54
N ILE A 18 -4.39 4.26 32.89
CA ILE A 18 -3.58 3.49 31.93
C ILE A 18 -4.58 2.53 31.29
N GLY A 19 -4.88 2.74 30.00
CA GLY A 19 -5.81 1.89 29.25
C GLY A 19 -5.41 0.41 29.39
N GLN A 20 -6.41 -0.47 29.46
CA GLN A 20 -6.13 -1.92 29.55
C GLN A 20 -5.39 -2.41 28.29
N PRO A 21 -4.45 -3.37 28.42
CA PRO A 21 -3.79 -4.00 27.29
C PRO A 21 -4.80 -4.54 26.27
N VAL A 22 -4.46 -4.44 25.00
CA VAL A 22 -5.31 -4.91 23.91
C VAL A 22 -4.54 -5.79 22.95
N LYS A 23 -5.25 -6.67 22.25
CA LYS A 23 -4.71 -7.41 21.12
C LYS A 23 -5.32 -6.85 19.83
N LEU A 24 -4.47 -6.34 18.93
CA LEU A 24 -4.87 -5.90 17.59
C LEU A 24 -4.37 -6.90 16.54
N VAL A 25 -5.18 -7.13 15.51
CA VAL A 25 -4.79 -7.94 14.36
C VAL A 25 -4.75 -7.05 13.13
N VAL A 26 -3.60 -7.01 12.48
CA VAL A 26 -3.30 -6.13 11.33
C VAL A 26 -2.98 -6.98 10.11
N GLY A 27 -3.79 -6.82 9.06
CA GLY A 27 -3.53 -7.39 7.75
C GLY A 27 -2.60 -6.48 6.94
N TYR A 28 -1.50 -7.00 6.41
CA TYR A 28 -0.58 -6.22 5.59
C TYR A 28 0.09 -7.09 4.51
N GLN A 29 0.69 -6.43 3.54
CA GLN A 29 1.32 -7.07 2.38
C GLN A 29 2.80 -6.69 2.33
N PRO A 30 3.73 -7.43 2.99
CA PRO A 30 5.16 -7.11 2.94
C PRO A 30 5.74 -7.24 1.52
N TYR A 31 5.02 -7.92 0.63
CA TYR A 31 5.30 -8.01 -0.81
C TYR A 31 4.65 -6.90 -1.64
N ASP A 32 4.27 -5.78 -1.00
CA ASP A 32 3.75 -4.58 -1.65
C ASP A 32 4.25 -3.32 -0.91
N THR A 33 4.81 -2.39 -1.66
CA THR A 33 5.40 -1.15 -1.12
C THR A 33 4.39 -0.25 -0.39
N ILE A 34 3.09 -0.43 -0.63
CA ILE A 34 2.04 0.27 0.14
C ILE A 34 2.07 -0.06 1.63
N SER A 35 2.61 -1.22 1.99
CA SER A 35 2.68 -1.72 3.37
C SER A 35 4.06 -1.52 4.03
N TYR A 36 4.98 -0.78 3.41
CA TYR A 36 6.33 -0.63 3.99
C TYR A 36 6.33 0.15 5.31
N SER A 37 5.36 1.04 5.54
CA SER A 37 5.16 1.60 6.87
C SER A 37 4.78 0.52 7.90
N ALA A 38 3.88 -0.42 7.55
CA ALA A 38 3.53 -1.54 8.42
C ALA A 38 4.73 -2.49 8.67
N VAL A 39 5.58 -2.70 7.66
CA VAL A 39 6.84 -3.44 7.80
C VAL A 39 7.76 -2.77 8.84
N VAL A 40 7.90 -1.44 8.77
CA VAL A 40 8.67 -0.64 9.75
C VAL A 40 8.03 -0.69 11.14
N ILE A 41 6.70 -0.53 11.23
CA ILE A 41 5.97 -0.65 12.49
C ILE A 41 6.29 -1.98 13.15
N ARG A 42 6.18 -3.08 12.41
CA ARG A 42 6.45 -4.42 12.92
C ARG A 42 7.91 -4.59 13.36
N ALA A 43 8.86 -4.16 12.54
CA ALA A 43 10.28 -4.34 12.79
C ALA A 43 10.78 -3.56 14.02
N LEU A 44 10.26 -2.34 14.23
CA LEU A 44 10.66 -1.45 15.32
C LEU A 44 9.67 -1.47 16.49
N GLU A 45 8.60 -2.27 16.41
CA GLU A 45 7.54 -2.35 17.41
C GLU A 45 6.99 -0.95 17.81
N LEU A 46 6.83 -0.06 16.81
CA LEU A 46 6.47 1.36 17.06
C LEU A 46 5.16 1.53 17.83
N TRP A 47 4.23 0.56 17.73
CA TRP A 47 2.97 0.58 18.48
C TRP A 47 3.15 0.62 19.99
N LYS A 48 4.27 0.09 20.53
CA LYS A 48 4.55 0.09 21.96
C LYS A 48 4.67 1.49 22.56
N LYS A 49 4.92 2.51 21.72
CA LYS A 49 4.96 3.92 22.14
C LYS A 49 3.58 4.52 22.35
N HIS A 50 2.57 4.00 21.67
CA HIS A 50 1.27 4.65 21.53
C HIS A 50 0.11 3.82 22.04
N LEU A 51 0.19 2.49 21.98
CA LEU A 51 -0.82 1.60 22.56
C LEU A 51 -0.63 1.45 24.07
N PRO A 52 -1.70 1.09 24.81
CA PRO A 52 -1.59 0.81 26.23
C PRO A 52 -0.47 -0.20 26.53
N PRO A 53 0.29 -0.03 27.62
CA PRO A 53 1.35 -0.97 28.01
C PRO A 53 0.86 -2.41 28.09
N GLY A 54 1.65 -3.36 27.59
CA GLY A 54 1.29 -4.78 27.53
C GLY A 54 0.40 -5.15 26.34
N SER A 55 0.04 -4.20 25.48
CA SER A 55 -0.70 -4.50 24.25
C SER A 55 0.13 -5.32 23.27
N GLU A 56 -0.56 -6.20 22.53
CA GLU A 56 0.02 -7.06 21.49
C GLU A 56 -0.52 -6.68 20.11
N VAL A 57 0.32 -6.79 19.11
CA VAL A 57 -0.08 -6.61 17.70
C VAL A 57 0.33 -7.86 16.91
N GLU A 58 -0.66 -8.54 16.37
CA GLU A 58 -0.49 -9.67 15.47
C GLU A 58 -0.50 -9.16 14.02
N PHE A 59 0.62 -9.31 13.31
CA PHE A 59 0.73 -8.97 11.90
C PHE A 59 0.49 -10.21 11.03
N GLN A 60 -0.58 -10.19 10.25
CA GLN A 60 -0.95 -11.26 9.34
C GLN A 60 -0.57 -10.92 7.90
N ASN A 61 0.35 -11.69 7.34
CA ASN A 61 0.79 -11.53 5.95
C ASN A 61 -0.31 -11.94 4.98
N ALA A 62 -0.49 -11.15 3.93
CA ALA A 62 -1.32 -11.50 2.79
C ALA A 62 -0.55 -11.28 1.48
N LEU A 63 -0.73 -12.15 0.51
CA LEU A 63 -0.14 -12.00 -0.82
C LEU A 63 -0.95 -11.05 -1.71
N GLN A 64 -2.21 -10.78 -1.36
CA GLN A 64 -3.13 -9.94 -2.11
C GLN A 64 -4.08 -9.20 -1.16
N GLY A 65 -4.48 -7.98 -1.53
CA GLY A 65 -5.40 -7.18 -0.73
C GLY A 65 -6.78 -7.81 -0.52
N SER A 66 -7.26 -8.63 -1.45
CA SER A 66 -8.53 -9.36 -1.31
C SER A 66 -8.55 -10.32 -0.11
N ILE A 67 -7.41 -10.89 0.27
CA ILE A 67 -7.29 -11.75 1.46
C ILE A 67 -7.52 -10.91 2.73
N ILE A 68 -6.93 -9.72 2.79
CA ILE A 68 -7.12 -8.78 3.90
C ILE A 68 -8.58 -8.35 3.98
N VAL A 69 -9.19 -7.96 2.85
CA VAL A 69 -10.62 -7.58 2.79
C VAL A 69 -11.50 -8.69 3.37
N ASN A 70 -11.31 -9.93 2.93
CA ASN A 70 -12.08 -11.07 3.41
C ASN A 70 -11.89 -11.32 4.92
N ASN A 71 -10.66 -11.19 5.43
CA ASN A 71 -10.38 -11.33 6.86
C ASN A 71 -11.01 -10.20 7.68
N MET A 72 -11.01 -8.97 7.18
CA MET A 72 -11.70 -7.83 7.82
C MET A 72 -13.21 -8.05 7.84
N LEU A 73 -13.83 -8.49 6.73
CA LEU A 73 -15.25 -8.82 6.66
C LEU A 73 -15.62 -9.94 7.64
N ALA A 74 -14.74 -10.93 7.82
CA ALA A 74 -14.90 -12.03 8.76
C ALA A 74 -14.55 -11.69 10.22
N ASN A 75 -14.30 -10.42 10.54
CA ASN A 75 -13.88 -9.93 11.87
C ASN A 75 -12.59 -10.57 12.41
N LYS A 76 -11.69 -11.02 11.52
CA LYS A 76 -10.39 -11.58 11.88
C LYS A 76 -9.28 -10.52 11.96
N GLN A 77 -9.50 -9.37 11.36
CA GLN A 77 -8.58 -8.23 11.32
C GLN A 77 -9.33 -6.93 11.56
N GLN A 78 -8.82 -6.05 12.42
CA GLN A 78 -9.39 -4.73 12.69
C GLN A 78 -8.84 -3.68 11.72
N ILE A 79 -7.59 -3.85 11.28
CA ILE A 79 -6.82 -2.91 10.47
C ILE A 79 -6.26 -3.63 9.26
N GLY A 80 -6.33 -3.00 8.08
CA GLY A 80 -5.80 -3.55 6.84
C GLY A 80 -5.05 -2.51 6.02
N TYR A 81 -3.90 -2.90 5.45
CA TYR A 81 -3.15 -2.11 4.48
C TYR A 81 -3.48 -2.59 3.07
N LEU A 82 -4.06 -1.72 2.26
CA LEU A 82 -4.67 -2.08 0.99
C LEU A 82 -4.22 -1.13 -0.13
N GLY A 83 -3.99 -1.67 -1.33
CA GLY A 83 -3.91 -0.87 -2.55
C GLY A 83 -5.28 -0.28 -2.92
N ASP A 84 -5.30 0.68 -3.85
CA ASP A 84 -6.50 1.45 -4.20
C ASP A 84 -7.72 0.57 -4.55
N MET A 85 -7.53 -0.45 -5.37
CA MET A 85 -8.63 -1.29 -5.83
C MET A 85 -9.25 -2.15 -4.70
N PRO A 86 -8.50 -2.97 -3.94
CA PRO A 86 -9.08 -3.69 -2.80
C PRO A 86 -9.56 -2.76 -1.68
N ALA A 87 -8.97 -1.58 -1.51
CA ALA A 87 -9.45 -0.57 -0.56
C ALA A 87 -10.87 -0.10 -0.90
N VAL A 88 -11.12 0.24 -2.17
CA VAL A 88 -12.46 0.60 -2.64
C VAL A 88 -13.43 -0.56 -2.45
N VAL A 89 -13.06 -1.79 -2.87
CA VAL A 89 -13.92 -2.97 -2.68
C VAL A 89 -14.30 -3.17 -1.22
N ALA A 90 -13.36 -3.01 -0.28
CA ALA A 90 -13.63 -3.14 1.15
C ALA A 90 -14.76 -2.22 1.62
N THR A 91 -14.76 -0.96 1.16
CA THR A 91 -15.77 0.03 1.57
C THR A 91 -17.18 -0.22 1.03
N THR A 92 -17.33 -1.05 -0.01
CA THR A 92 -18.62 -1.35 -0.64
C THR A 92 -19.37 -2.52 0.00
N LYS A 93 -18.72 -3.32 0.84
CA LYS A 93 -19.33 -4.50 1.51
C LYS A 93 -20.02 -4.16 2.82
N ARG A 94 -20.62 -2.97 2.91
CA ARG A 94 -21.20 -2.40 4.15
C ARG A 94 -22.33 -3.24 4.75
N SER A 95 -23.06 -4.00 3.95
CA SER A 95 -24.11 -4.94 4.45
C SER A 95 -23.52 -6.11 5.23
N VAL A 96 -22.27 -6.49 4.99
CA VAL A 96 -21.56 -7.56 5.72
C VAL A 96 -20.82 -6.96 6.92
N ALA A 97 -19.96 -5.98 6.67
CA ALA A 97 -19.27 -5.22 7.70
C ALA A 97 -18.86 -3.84 7.13
N PRO A 98 -19.27 -2.74 7.75
CA PRO A 98 -18.77 -1.43 7.37
C PRO A 98 -17.27 -1.32 7.59
N ILE A 99 -16.53 -1.00 6.54
CA ILE A 99 -15.08 -0.75 6.55
C ILE A 99 -14.87 0.65 5.98
N ASN A 100 -14.07 1.47 6.65
CA ASN A 100 -13.75 2.82 6.23
C ASN A 100 -12.25 2.93 5.95
N LEU A 101 -11.87 3.77 4.98
CA LEU A 101 -10.49 4.15 4.75
C LEU A 101 -10.18 5.37 5.62
N VAL A 102 -9.09 5.29 6.39
CA VAL A 102 -8.80 6.28 7.46
C VAL A 102 -7.51 7.06 7.26
N ALA A 103 -6.60 6.57 6.43
CA ALA A 103 -5.35 7.25 6.08
C ALA A 103 -4.82 6.77 4.74
N ASN A 104 -3.98 7.59 4.10
CA ASN A 104 -3.22 7.22 2.91
C ASN A 104 -1.83 6.71 3.32
N THR A 105 -1.37 5.59 2.73
CA THR A 105 -0.03 5.03 2.99
C THR A 105 1.00 5.42 1.95
N GLY A 106 0.57 6.04 0.84
CA GLY A 106 1.42 6.54 -0.22
C GLY A 106 0.66 6.77 -1.50
N PHE A 107 1.19 7.67 -2.32
CA PHE A 107 0.69 8.03 -3.64
C PHE A 107 1.87 8.04 -4.61
N SER A 108 1.81 7.21 -5.64
CA SER A 108 2.83 7.13 -6.68
C SER A 108 2.30 7.64 -8.00
N PRO A 109 3.13 8.28 -8.83
CA PRO A 109 2.74 8.61 -10.21
C PRO A 109 2.52 7.38 -11.11
N GLY A 110 2.44 6.17 -10.52
CA GLY A 110 2.14 4.93 -11.22
C GLY A 110 3.37 4.04 -11.45
N GLN A 111 4.28 3.95 -10.47
CA GLN A 111 5.48 3.10 -10.57
C GLN A 111 5.62 2.10 -9.45
N ARG A 112 4.66 2.00 -8.55
CA ARG A 112 4.66 0.98 -7.48
C ARG A 112 3.79 -0.20 -7.85
N CYS A 113 2.54 0.06 -8.26
CA CYS A 113 1.59 -0.99 -8.61
C CYS A 113 1.31 -1.11 -10.11
N ASN A 114 1.61 -0.09 -10.87
CA ASN A 114 1.24 0.04 -12.27
C ASN A 114 2.46 -0.14 -13.17
N VAL A 115 3.02 -1.36 -13.21
CA VAL A 115 4.23 -1.66 -13.98
C VAL A 115 3.99 -2.79 -14.97
N ILE A 116 4.30 -2.53 -16.24
CA ILE A 116 4.27 -3.53 -17.31
C ILE A 116 5.69 -4.06 -17.53
N MET A 117 5.80 -5.37 -17.45
CA MET A 117 7.00 -6.12 -17.75
C MET A 117 6.78 -7.02 -18.97
N VAL A 118 7.81 -7.18 -19.78
CA VAL A 118 7.86 -8.21 -20.82
C VAL A 118 8.90 -9.27 -20.46
N ARG A 119 8.81 -10.46 -21.03
CA ARG A 119 9.83 -11.50 -20.87
C ARG A 119 11.20 -11.01 -21.35
N ALA A 120 12.27 -11.56 -20.80
CA ALA A 120 13.64 -11.07 -20.99
C ALA A 120 14.08 -11.06 -22.47
N ASP A 121 13.66 -12.05 -23.24
CA ASP A 121 13.97 -12.25 -24.67
C ASP A 121 13.03 -11.49 -25.63
N ALA A 122 12.07 -10.70 -25.12
CA ALA A 122 11.26 -9.82 -25.95
C ALA A 122 12.13 -8.78 -26.71
N PRO A 123 11.69 -8.24 -27.84
CA PRO A 123 12.42 -7.20 -28.55
C PRO A 123 12.79 -6.01 -27.66
N LYS A 124 13.90 -5.36 -27.92
CA LYS A 124 14.24 -4.08 -27.28
C LYS A 124 13.37 -2.99 -27.89
N PHE A 125 12.71 -2.19 -27.06
CA PHE A 125 11.84 -1.10 -27.47
C PHE A 125 12.54 0.25 -27.25
N LYS A 126 12.27 1.20 -28.14
CA LYS A 126 12.82 2.56 -28.06
C LYS A 126 12.01 3.44 -27.09
N SER A 127 10.75 3.08 -26.88
CA SER A 127 9.85 3.82 -25.98
C SER A 127 8.79 2.90 -25.38
N PRO A 128 8.11 3.33 -24.28
CA PRO A 128 6.97 2.63 -23.73
C PRO A 128 5.84 2.41 -24.72
N GLU A 129 5.58 3.37 -25.61
CA GLU A 129 4.51 3.28 -26.62
C GLU A 129 4.79 2.17 -27.63
N GLU A 130 6.05 1.98 -28.05
CA GLU A 130 6.45 0.88 -28.91
C GLU A 130 6.25 -0.47 -28.22
N ALA A 131 6.63 -0.57 -26.95
CA ALA A 131 6.41 -1.76 -26.15
C ALA A 131 4.92 -2.10 -26.02
N ILE A 132 4.07 -1.09 -25.77
CA ILE A 132 2.62 -1.30 -25.67
C ILE A 132 2.03 -1.79 -27.00
N LYS A 133 2.44 -1.23 -28.12
CA LYS A 133 2.00 -1.71 -29.46
C LYS A 133 2.38 -3.19 -29.67
N TRP A 134 3.55 -3.60 -29.19
CA TRP A 134 3.99 -4.99 -29.29
C TRP A 134 3.12 -5.96 -28.48
N LEU A 135 2.42 -5.48 -27.43
CA LEU A 135 1.52 -6.30 -26.63
C LEU A 135 0.25 -6.70 -27.38
N ASP A 136 -0.04 -6.11 -28.55
CA ASP A 136 -1.17 -6.52 -29.40
C ASP A 136 -1.00 -7.98 -29.83
N GLY A 137 -2.03 -8.80 -29.66
CA GLY A 137 -1.99 -10.23 -29.90
C GLY A 137 -1.14 -11.07 -28.93
N LYS A 138 -0.54 -10.47 -27.88
CA LYS A 138 0.30 -11.17 -26.91
C LYS A 138 -0.51 -11.73 -25.76
N GLN A 139 0.04 -12.74 -25.09
CA GLN A 139 -0.53 -13.32 -23.88
C GLN A 139 0.03 -12.62 -22.63
N LEU A 140 -0.85 -12.00 -21.86
CA LEU A 140 -0.52 -11.24 -20.67
C LEU A 140 -1.02 -11.94 -19.43
N ALA A 141 -0.40 -11.66 -18.28
CA ALA A 141 -0.88 -12.09 -16.97
C ALA A 141 -0.86 -10.96 -15.95
N THR A 142 -1.84 -10.97 -15.04
CA THR A 142 -1.91 -10.08 -13.87
C THR A 142 -2.79 -10.71 -12.81
N PRO A 143 -2.54 -10.49 -11.50
CA PRO A 143 -3.48 -10.91 -10.47
C PRO A 143 -4.79 -10.10 -10.56
N GLN A 144 -5.89 -10.79 -10.77
CA GLN A 144 -7.21 -10.15 -10.89
C GLN A 144 -7.62 -9.49 -9.57
N GLY A 145 -8.31 -8.34 -9.65
CA GLY A 145 -8.75 -7.60 -8.46
C GLY A 145 -7.66 -6.75 -7.81
N SER A 146 -6.52 -6.58 -8.48
CA SER A 146 -5.40 -5.72 -8.03
C SER A 146 -5.36 -4.37 -8.75
N CYS A 147 -4.61 -3.41 -8.21
CA CYS A 147 -4.28 -2.15 -8.88
C CYS A 147 -3.64 -2.39 -10.26
N ALA A 148 -2.78 -3.40 -10.39
CA ALA A 148 -2.16 -3.80 -11.66
C ALA A 148 -3.21 -4.25 -12.70
N HIS A 149 -4.24 -4.96 -12.26
CA HIS A 149 -5.36 -5.35 -13.13
C HIS A 149 -6.15 -4.13 -13.63
N ARG A 150 -6.46 -3.17 -12.73
CA ARG A 150 -7.09 -1.90 -13.11
C ARG A 150 -6.23 -1.13 -14.12
N PHE A 151 -4.93 -1.03 -13.84
CA PHE A 151 -4.00 -0.36 -14.72
C PHE A 151 -3.99 -0.97 -16.13
N LEU A 152 -3.88 -2.31 -16.23
CA LEU A 152 -3.93 -3.00 -17.52
C LEU A 152 -5.24 -2.71 -18.27
N GLY A 153 -6.38 -2.74 -17.58
CA GLY A 153 -7.68 -2.42 -18.18
C GLY A 153 -7.72 -1.00 -18.76
N LEU A 154 -7.22 0.00 -18.02
CA LEU A 154 -7.14 1.39 -18.47
C LEU A 154 -6.14 1.58 -19.63
N VAL A 155 -5.03 0.85 -19.65
CA VAL A 155 -4.07 0.88 -20.78
C VAL A 155 -4.73 0.32 -22.04
N ILE A 156 -5.40 -0.83 -21.93
CA ILE A 156 -6.13 -1.44 -23.06
C ILE A 156 -7.21 -0.48 -23.59
N GLU A 157 -7.98 0.13 -22.69
CA GLU A 157 -9.02 1.10 -23.07
C GLU A 157 -8.44 2.29 -23.83
N ARG A 158 -7.33 2.87 -23.39
CA ARG A 158 -6.69 4.04 -24.00
C ARG A 158 -5.96 3.72 -25.30
N THR A 159 -5.28 2.60 -25.36
CA THR A 159 -4.41 2.25 -26.49
C THR A 159 -5.06 1.37 -27.54
N LYS A 160 -6.21 0.76 -27.19
CA LYS A 160 -7.00 -0.13 -28.05
C LYS A 160 -6.25 -1.40 -28.49
N ILE A 161 -5.16 -1.76 -27.81
CA ILE A 161 -4.50 -3.05 -28.04
C ILE A 161 -5.45 -4.20 -27.68
N LYS A 162 -5.25 -5.34 -28.34
CA LYS A 162 -6.07 -6.54 -28.18
C LYS A 162 -5.16 -7.72 -27.81
N PRO A 163 -4.81 -7.91 -26.53
CA PRO A 163 -4.09 -9.10 -26.11
C PRO A 163 -4.83 -10.38 -26.50
N SER A 164 -4.12 -11.42 -26.88
CA SER A 164 -4.74 -12.73 -27.21
C SER A 164 -5.39 -13.39 -26.00
N ALA A 165 -4.82 -13.13 -24.80
CA ALA A 165 -5.39 -13.55 -23.52
C ALA A 165 -4.86 -12.67 -22.37
N ILE A 166 -5.67 -12.53 -21.30
CA ILE A 166 -5.27 -11.94 -20.03
C ILE A 166 -5.53 -13.00 -18.97
N LEU A 167 -4.45 -13.57 -18.44
CA LEU A 167 -4.51 -14.66 -17.46
C LEU A 167 -4.54 -14.12 -16.05
N ASN A 168 -5.47 -14.65 -15.24
CA ASN A 168 -5.47 -14.42 -13.80
C ASN A 168 -4.48 -15.39 -13.13
N GLN A 169 -3.34 -14.90 -12.70
CA GLN A 169 -2.29 -15.71 -12.09
C GLN A 169 -1.72 -15.04 -10.85
N SER A 170 -1.26 -15.82 -9.89
CA SER A 170 -0.50 -15.33 -8.76
C SER A 170 0.91 -14.88 -9.20
N ILE A 171 1.55 -14.01 -8.41
CA ILE A 171 2.88 -13.48 -8.71
C ILE A 171 3.91 -14.59 -8.94
N GLU A 172 3.88 -15.66 -8.15
CA GLU A 172 4.82 -16.79 -8.28
C GLU A 172 4.64 -17.55 -9.59
N VAL A 173 3.37 -17.73 -10.01
CA VAL A 173 3.05 -18.36 -11.29
C VAL A 173 3.48 -17.46 -12.45
N ILE A 174 3.26 -16.16 -12.35
CA ILE A 174 3.68 -15.16 -13.35
C ILE A 174 5.20 -15.18 -13.50
N ALA A 175 5.97 -15.11 -12.39
CA ALA A 175 7.42 -15.16 -12.42
C ALA A 175 7.95 -16.42 -13.13
N THR A 176 7.35 -17.57 -12.83
CA THR A 176 7.69 -18.83 -13.47
C THR A 176 7.34 -18.84 -14.95
N ASN A 177 6.16 -18.34 -15.32
CA ASN A 177 5.69 -18.35 -16.71
C ASN A 177 6.43 -17.35 -17.60
N LEU A 178 6.83 -16.18 -17.07
CA LEU A 178 7.73 -15.26 -17.79
C LEU A 178 9.07 -15.93 -18.09
N ARG A 179 9.68 -16.59 -17.10
CA ARG A 179 10.96 -17.29 -17.24
C ARG A 179 10.90 -18.41 -18.27
N GLN A 180 9.77 -19.12 -18.33
CA GLN A 180 9.55 -20.24 -19.24
C GLN A 180 9.02 -19.79 -20.62
N GLY A 181 8.81 -18.51 -20.85
CA GLY A 181 8.23 -18.00 -22.10
C GLY A 181 6.77 -18.40 -22.36
N LYS A 182 6.05 -18.81 -21.31
CA LYS A 182 4.62 -19.20 -21.40
C LYS A 182 3.67 -18.00 -21.43
N ILE A 183 4.14 -16.83 -21.03
CA ILE A 183 3.46 -15.55 -21.19
C ILE A 183 4.45 -14.54 -21.76
N ASP A 184 3.95 -13.60 -22.54
CA ASP A 184 4.76 -12.57 -23.20
C ASP A 184 5.03 -11.38 -22.29
N ALA A 185 4.07 -11.05 -21.44
CA ALA A 185 4.14 -9.90 -20.54
C ALA A 185 3.33 -10.11 -19.26
N ALA A 186 3.64 -9.29 -18.27
CA ALA A 186 2.92 -9.25 -17.01
C ALA A 186 2.69 -7.81 -16.55
N VAL A 187 1.62 -7.60 -15.79
CA VAL A 187 1.38 -6.33 -15.09
C VAL A 187 1.35 -6.63 -13.59
N LEU A 188 2.25 -5.97 -12.86
CA LEU A 188 2.58 -6.32 -11.48
C LEU A 188 2.89 -5.07 -10.65
N TRP A 189 3.23 -5.32 -9.39
CA TRP A 189 3.64 -4.32 -8.40
C TRP A 189 4.97 -4.65 -7.74
N GLU A 190 5.58 -3.65 -7.16
CA GLU A 190 6.81 -3.74 -6.39
C GLU A 190 6.57 -4.39 -5.00
N PRO A 191 7.50 -5.19 -4.47
CA PRO A 191 8.83 -5.50 -4.98
C PRO A 191 8.92 -6.69 -5.95
N SER A 192 7.80 -7.24 -6.38
CA SER A 192 7.78 -8.39 -7.29
C SER A 192 8.38 -8.04 -8.65
N VAL A 193 8.16 -6.80 -9.12
CA VAL A 193 8.79 -6.26 -10.33
C VAL A 193 10.31 -6.23 -10.17
N SER A 194 10.82 -5.73 -9.04
CA SER A 194 12.25 -5.71 -8.73
C SER A 194 12.85 -7.12 -8.69
N ARG A 195 12.12 -8.10 -8.17
CA ARG A 195 12.58 -9.49 -8.11
C ARG A 195 12.69 -10.14 -9.49
N ILE A 196 11.66 -9.98 -10.32
CA ILE A 196 11.57 -10.59 -11.65
C ILE A 196 12.47 -9.87 -12.66
N GLY A 197 12.68 -8.57 -12.47
CA GLY A 197 13.35 -7.66 -13.38
C GLY A 197 14.84 -7.91 -13.54
N ASP A 198 15.41 -7.29 -14.56
CA ASP A 198 16.81 -7.38 -14.97
C ASP A 198 17.71 -6.32 -14.30
N ILE A 199 17.16 -5.33 -13.60
CA ILE A 199 17.95 -4.26 -12.97
C ILE A 199 18.62 -4.76 -11.69
N VAL A 200 17.86 -5.44 -10.83
CA VAL A 200 18.33 -5.87 -9.49
C VAL A 200 17.89 -7.30 -9.15
N GLY A 201 17.17 -7.95 -10.02
CA GLY A 201 16.48 -9.21 -9.77
C GLY A 201 17.00 -10.39 -10.59
N GLU A 202 16.09 -11.33 -10.83
CA GLU A 202 16.37 -12.62 -11.47
C GLU A 202 16.60 -12.50 -12.99
N GLY A 203 16.29 -11.37 -13.61
CA GLY A 203 16.42 -11.15 -15.05
C GLY A 203 15.43 -11.93 -15.92
N SER A 204 14.33 -12.41 -15.36
CA SER A 204 13.29 -13.16 -16.10
C SER A 204 12.38 -12.23 -16.91
N GLY A 205 12.38 -10.94 -16.60
CA GLY A 205 11.59 -9.92 -17.29
C GLY A 205 12.25 -8.55 -17.26
N ARG A 206 11.75 -7.63 -18.08
CA ARG A 206 12.18 -6.23 -18.18
C ARG A 206 11.00 -5.30 -18.00
N ILE A 207 11.18 -4.19 -17.27
CA ILE A 207 10.20 -3.10 -17.22
C ILE A 207 10.20 -2.41 -18.58
N VAL A 208 9.01 -2.16 -19.14
CA VAL A 208 8.84 -1.47 -20.44
C VAL A 208 7.90 -0.29 -20.39
N ALA A 209 7.00 -0.25 -19.42
CA ALA A 209 6.10 0.90 -19.22
C ALA A 209 5.62 0.93 -17.75
N THR A 210 5.23 2.10 -17.29
CA THR A 210 4.63 2.31 -15.98
C THR A 210 3.35 3.14 -16.10
N GLY A 211 2.58 3.24 -15.03
CA GLY A 211 1.44 4.13 -14.96
C GLY A 211 1.79 5.60 -15.22
N HIS A 212 3.02 6.01 -14.91
CA HIS A 212 3.49 7.36 -15.19
C HIS A 212 3.42 7.70 -16.70
N THR A 213 3.77 6.75 -17.57
CA THR A 213 3.63 6.90 -19.03
C THR A 213 2.23 7.32 -19.46
N PHE A 214 1.21 6.86 -18.73
CA PHE A 214 -0.21 7.08 -19.07
C PHE A 214 -0.90 8.08 -18.14
N GLY A 215 -0.20 8.68 -17.19
CA GLY A 215 -0.83 9.52 -16.17
C GLY A 215 -1.84 8.73 -15.31
N ILE A 216 -1.56 7.45 -15.04
CA ILE A 216 -2.39 6.58 -14.20
C ILE A 216 -1.65 6.33 -12.88
N PRO A 217 -1.94 7.11 -11.83
CA PRO A 217 -1.32 6.94 -10.52
C PRO A 217 -1.84 5.70 -9.79
N ASP A 218 -1.14 5.34 -8.72
CA ASP A 218 -1.56 4.33 -7.75
C ASP A 218 -1.46 4.88 -6.31
N ALA A 219 -2.27 4.36 -5.41
CA ALA A 219 -2.27 4.75 -4.01
C ALA A 219 -2.50 3.55 -3.09
N GLY A 220 -2.10 3.72 -1.83
CA GLY A 220 -2.44 2.80 -0.76
C GLY A 220 -3.24 3.47 0.34
N ALA A 221 -4.00 2.69 1.09
CA ALA A 221 -4.80 3.18 2.19
C ALA A 221 -4.78 2.22 3.39
N ILE A 222 -4.98 2.78 4.58
CA ILE A 222 -5.33 2.02 5.78
C ILE A 222 -6.84 1.94 5.83
N ALA A 223 -7.34 0.71 5.92
CA ALA A 223 -8.73 0.39 6.16
C ALA A 223 -8.92 -0.03 7.62
N MET A 224 -10.01 0.40 8.23
CA MET A 224 -10.42 -0.01 9.57
C MET A 224 -11.90 -0.37 9.60
N ARG A 225 -12.25 -1.35 10.42
CA ARG A 225 -13.65 -1.69 10.68
C ARG A 225 -14.33 -0.57 11.46
N GLU A 226 -15.53 -0.20 11.05
CA GLU A 226 -16.28 0.90 11.67
C GLU A 226 -16.67 0.59 13.14
N ASP A 227 -17.02 -0.67 13.45
CA ASP A 227 -17.32 -1.10 14.82
C ASP A 227 -16.10 -0.95 15.75
N PHE A 228 -14.90 -1.30 15.28
CA PHE A 228 -13.65 -1.04 15.99
C PHE A 228 -13.42 0.46 16.17
N MET A 229 -13.58 1.26 15.12
CA MET A 229 -13.40 2.72 15.19
C MET A 229 -14.32 3.39 16.20
N LYS A 230 -15.59 2.96 16.26
CA LYS A 230 -16.60 3.49 17.19
C LYS A 230 -16.36 3.05 18.63
N SER A 231 -15.96 1.80 18.83
CA SER A 231 -15.76 1.26 20.18
C SER A 231 -14.45 1.68 20.81
N ARG A 232 -13.39 1.89 20.00
CA ARG A 232 -12.02 2.17 20.47
C ARG A 232 -11.35 3.30 19.67
N PRO A 233 -11.94 4.51 19.66
CA PRO A 233 -11.34 5.67 18.97
C PRO A 233 -9.94 6.03 19.52
N ASP A 234 -9.66 5.71 20.76
CA ASP A 234 -8.35 5.82 21.39
C ASP A 234 -7.29 4.96 20.70
N LEU A 235 -7.63 3.73 20.32
CA LEU A 235 -6.72 2.84 19.60
C LEU A 235 -6.55 3.24 18.13
N VAL A 236 -7.60 3.80 17.52
CA VAL A 236 -7.50 4.38 16.16
C VAL A 236 -6.49 5.54 16.16
N GLU A 237 -6.60 6.46 17.13
CA GLU A 237 -5.67 7.58 17.29
C GLU A 237 -4.23 7.06 17.55
N ALA A 238 -4.07 6.09 18.45
CA ALA A 238 -2.78 5.49 18.76
C ALA A 238 -2.14 4.80 17.54
N TRP A 239 -2.94 4.08 16.75
CA TRP A 239 -2.46 3.46 15.52
C TRP A 239 -2.03 4.48 14.46
N LEU A 240 -2.80 5.55 14.28
CA LEU A 240 -2.47 6.60 13.33
C LEU A 240 -1.23 7.41 13.75
N LYS A 241 -0.96 7.58 15.05
CA LYS A 241 0.32 8.11 15.55
C LYS A 241 1.49 7.18 15.20
N THR A 242 1.29 5.89 15.37
CA THR A 242 2.27 4.86 14.99
C THR A 242 2.56 4.90 13.48
N GLU A 243 1.52 5.01 12.67
CA GLU A 243 1.65 5.11 11.21
C GLU A 243 2.36 6.39 10.76
N LEU A 244 2.07 7.52 11.40
CA LEU A 244 2.73 8.79 11.11
C LEU A 244 4.25 8.67 11.29
N GLU A 245 4.70 8.12 12.44
CA GLU A 245 6.13 7.89 12.69
C GLU A 245 6.73 6.94 11.66
N ALA A 246 6.03 5.87 11.30
CA ALA A 246 6.52 4.90 10.34
C ALA A 246 6.67 5.48 8.93
N GLN A 247 5.72 6.30 8.47
CA GLN A 247 5.85 6.97 7.18
C GLN A 247 7.01 7.97 7.18
N GLN A 248 7.20 8.74 8.27
CA GLN A 248 8.36 9.62 8.43
C GLN A 248 9.67 8.83 8.41
N TYR A 249 9.71 7.64 9.02
CA TYR A 249 10.88 6.76 8.98
C TYR A 249 11.19 6.29 7.55
N VAL A 250 10.17 5.91 6.77
CA VAL A 250 10.32 5.42 5.39
C VAL A 250 10.88 6.50 4.46
N ILE A 251 10.46 7.76 4.62
CA ILE A 251 10.92 8.86 3.74
C ILE A 251 12.32 9.38 4.10
N ASP A 252 12.80 9.18 5.33
CA ASP A 252 14.12 9.68 5.75
C ASP A 252 15.26 8.90 5.05
N PRO A 253 16.10 9.57 4.24
CA PRO A 253 17.19 8.91 3.54
C PRO A 253 18.17 8.13 4.44
N LYS A 254 18.29 8.53 5.69
CA LYS A 254 19.16 7.83 6.68
C LYS A 254 18.68 6.41 6.98
N ASN A 255 17.41 6.13 6.74
CA ASN A 255 16.76 4.86 7.08
C ASN A 255 16.58 3.91 5.89
N TRP A 256 16.81 4.35 4.66
CA TRP A 256 16.46 3.58 3.45
C TRP A 256 17.05 2.17 3.40
N THR A 257 18.31 2.01 3.81
CA THR A 257 18.92 0.68 3.92
C THR A 257 18.22 -0.17 4.97
N LYS A 258 17.89 0.42 6.13
CA LYS A 258 17.18 -0.28 7.20
C LYS A 258 15.76 -0.69 6.79
N VAL A 259 15.03 0.17 6.09
CA VAL A 259 13.72 -0.18 5.53
C VAL A 259 13.84 -1.41 4.62
N ALA A 260 14.84 -1.43 3.72
CA ALA A 260 15.07 -2.57 2.83
C ALA A 260 15.44 -3.86 3.60
N GLU A 261 16.26 -3.76 4.66
CA GLU A 261 16.58 -4.89 5.56
C GLU A 261 15.32 -5.41 6.26
N PHE A 262 14.43 -4.53 6.74
CA PHE A 262 13.18 -4.92 7.37
C PHE A 262 12.23 -5.62 6.38
N VAL A 263 12.16 -5.15 5.13
CA VAL A 263 11.39 -5.83 4.09
C VAL A 263 11.95 -7.22 3.83
N LYS A 264 13.27 -7.34 3.62
CA LYS A 264 13.93 -8.65 3.45
C LYS A 264 13.62 -9.60 4.60
N SER A 265 13.64 -9.12 5.85
CA SER A 265 13.39 -9.97 7.02
C SER A 265 11.96 -10.51 7.12
N GLN A 266 11.01 -9.89 6.42
CA GLN A 266 9.57 -10.23 6.44
C GLN A 266 9.08 -10.86 5.13
N THR A 267 9.97 -11.04 4.15
CA THR A 267 9.64 -11.59 2.82
C THR A 267 10.61 -12.71 2.44
N ALA A 268 10.13 -13.73 1.76
CA ALA A 268 10.97 -14.75 1.14
C ALA A 268 11.31 -14.34 -0.32
N GLY A 269 12.54 -14.60 -0.75
CA GLY A 269 12.95 -14.34 -2.14
C GLY A 269 13.18 -12.87 -2.51
N ILE A 270 13.06 -11.94 -1.55
CA ILE A 270 13.39 -10.52 -1.74
C ILE A 270 14.74 -10.23 -1.06
N THR A 271 15.68 -9.71 -1.80
CA THR A 271 16.99 -9.27 -1.28
C THR A 271 16.93 -7.80 -0.84
N VAL A 272 17.94 -7.32 -0.10
CA VAL A 272 18.03 -5.90 0.27
C VAL A 272 18.09 -4.99 -0.97
N PRO A 273 18.88 -5.28 -2.03
CA PRO A 273 18.84 -4.53 -3.27
C PRO A 273 17.44 -4.45 -3.91
N MET A 274 16.72 -5.58 -4.01
CA MET A 274 15.37 -5.62 -4.57
C MET A 274 14.38 -4.77 -3.74
N ALA A 275 14.40 -4.91 -2.42
CA ALA A 275 13.56 -4.13 -1.52
C ALA A 275 13.87 -2.64 -1.59
N TRP A 276 15.15 -2.27 -1.66
CA TRP A 276 15.56 -0.87 -1.79
C TRP A 276 15.13 -0.29 -3.13
N PHE A 277 15.38 -1.01 -4.24
CA PHE A 277 15.02 -0.54 -5.57
C PHE A 277 13.51 -0.33 -5.69
N SER A 278 12.72 -1.20 -5.09
CA SER A 278 11.25 -1.19 -5.20
C SER A 278 10.59 0.14 -4.80
N ILE A 279 11.19 0.87 -3.87
CA ILE A 279 10.62 2.15 -3.37
C ILE A 279 11.55 3.34 -3.56
N TYR A 280 12.87 3.13 -3.72
CA TYR A 280 13.85 4.22 -3.84
C TYR A 280 14.54 4.25 -5.20
N GLY A 281 14.65 3.13 -5.90
CA GLY A 281 15.40 3.00 -7.14
C GLY A 281 14.75 3.70 -8.33
N GLN A 282 15.56 4.19 -9.25
CA GLN A 282 15.10 4.85 -10.47
C GLN A 282 14.76 3.82 -11.56
N ILE A 283 13.52 3.81 -12.02
CA ILE A 283 13.15 3.16 -13.28
C ILE A 283 13.63 4.07 -14.41
N PRO A 284 14.30 3.53 -15.46
CA PRO A 284 14.72 4.35 -16.60
C PRO A 284 13.55 5.08 -17.27
N ALA A 285 13.78 6.32 -17.70
CA ALA A 285 12.75 7.09 -18.41
C ALA A 285 12.28 6.38 -19.70
N SER A 286 13.18 5.67 -20.40
CA SER A 286 12.85 4.83 -21.55
C SER A 286 11.90 3.66 -21.25
N ALA A 287 11.74 3.32 -19.97
CA ALA A 287 10.78 2.34 -19.48
C ALA A 287 9.60 2.98 -18.73
N GLY A 288 9.38 4.29 -18.92
CA GLY A 288 8.29 5.03 -18.30
C GLY A 288 8.52 5.43 -16.85
N GLY A 289 9.79 5.51 -16.40
CA GLY A 289 10.14 5.96 -15.06
C GLY A 289 9.90 7.44 -14.82
N SER A 290 9.49 7.80 -13.61
CA SER A 290 9.34 9.17 -13.11
C SER A 290 10.46 9.51 -12.13
N PRO A 291 10.84 10.79 -11.99
CA PRO A 291 11.78 11.22 -10.95
C PRO A 291 11.21 11.09 -9.53
N ILE A 292 9.89 10.88 -9.39
CA ILE A 292 9.22 10.66 -8.10
C ILE A 292 8.77 9.21 -8.02
N ARG A 293 9.23 8.48 -7.01
CA ARG A 293 8.82 7.08 -6.76
C ARG A 293 7.53 7.01 -5.95
N ASP A 294 7.47 7.79 -4.89
CA ASP A 294 6.34 7.76 -3.97
C ASP A 294 6.23 9.08 -3.21
N GLU A 295 5.04 9.40 -2.77
CA GLU A 295 4.75 10.53 -1.90
C GLU A 295 3.95 10.02 -0.70
N LYS A 296 4.10 10.68 0.44
CA LYS A 296 3.38 10.31 1.67
C LYS A 296 2.40 11.43 2.06
N PRO A 297 1.20 11.46 1.45
CA PRO A 297 0.16 12.41 1.82
C PRO A 297 -0.32 12.24 3.25
N PHE A 298 -0.35 11.01 3.77
CA PHE A 298 -0.91 10.60 5.05
C PHE A 298 -2.44 10.75 5.13
N VAL A 299 -3.00 11.79 4.52
CA VAL A 299 -4.44 12.09 4.45
C VAL A 299 -4.94 11.97 3.00
N PHE A 300 -6.26 12.00 2.82
CA PHE A 300 -6.85 11.98 1.48
C PHE A 300 -6.86 13.39 0.87
N GLU A 301 -5.73 13.79 0.28
CA GLU A 301 -5.63 15.00 -0.54
C GLU A 301 -6.53 14.91 -1.78
N PRO A 302 -6.87 16.03 -2.45
CA PRO A 302 -7.78 16.03 -3.61
C PRO A 302 -7.38 15.04 -4.72
N ARG A 303 -6.08 14.88 -4.99
CA ARG A 303 -5.57 13.92 -6.00
C ARG A 303 -5.77 12.46 -5.58
N VAL A 304 -5.66 12.15 -4.28
CA VAL A 304 -5.93 10.80 -3.74
C VAL A 304 -7.43 10.53 -3.79
N GLN A 305 -8.26 11.49 -3.39
CA GLN A 305 -9.73 11.38 -3.48
C GLN A 305 -10.18 11.18 -4.93
N LYS A 306 -9.60 11.92 -5.87
CA LYS A 306 -9.87 11.76 -7.31
C LYS A 306 -9.55 10.33 -7.78
N LEU A 307 -8.37 9.81 -7.46
CA LEU A 307 -7.98 8.44 -7.82
C LEU A 307 -8.94 7.40 -7.24
N LEU A 308 -9.32 7.53 -5.97
CA LEU A 308 -10.30 6.63 -5.35
C LEU A 308 -11.66 6.74 -6.02
N ALA A 309 -12.15 7.94 -6.33
CA ALA A 309 -13.41 8.14 -7.05
C ALA A 309 -13.38 7.50 -8.45
N GLU A 310 -12.29 7.70 -9.21
CA GLU A 310 -12.08 7.05 -10.52
C GLU A 310 -12.03 5.51 -10.38
N THR A 311 -11.50 5.00 -9.26
CA THR A 311 -11.47 3.56 -8.99
C THR A 311 -12.87 3.01 -8.71
N TYR A 312 -13.75 3.74 -8.01
CA TYR A 312 -15.17 3.36 -7.87
C TYR A 312 -15.86 3.28 -9.22
N VAL A 313 -15.70 4.29 -10.06
CA VAL A 313 -16.31 4.32 -11.41
C VAL A 313 -15.82 3.13 -12.24
N TYR A 314 -14.51 2.88 -12.27
CA TYR A 314 -13.93 1.75 -13.00
C TYR A 314 -14.50 0.40 -12.52
N LEU A 315 -14.51 0.17 -11.21
CA LEU A 315 -15.01 -1.09 -10.64
C LEU A 315 -16.51 -1.30 -10.87
N HIS A 316 -17.30 -0.23 -10.84
CA HIS A 316 -18.71 -0.29 -11.15
C HIS A 316 -18.94 -0.62 -12.64
N GLN A 317 -18.24 0.03 -13.56
CA GLN A 317 -18.29 -0.28 -14.99
C GLN A 317 -17.84 -1.72 -15.29
N ALA A 318 -16.83 -2.21 -14.57
CA ALA A 318 -16.37 -3.59 -14.65
C ALA A 318 -17.29 -4.61 -13.94
N LYS A 319 -18.41 -4.16 -13.36
CA LYS A 319 -19.40 -4.97 -12.62
C LYS A 319 -18.78 -5.75 -11.43
N VAL A 320 -17.75 -5.19 -10.82
CA VAL A 320 -17.12 -5.75 -9.61
C VAL A 320 -17.81 -5.26 -8.34
N ILE A 321 -18.34 -4.03 -8.38
CA ILE A 321 -19.11 -3.40 -7.30
C ILE A 321 -20.41 -2.79 -7.85
N ASP A 322 -21.42 -2.62 -6.98
CA ASP A 322 -22.75 -2.15 -7.36
C ASP A 322 -22.91 -0.62 -7.28
N VAL A 323 -21.88 0.10 -6.84
CA VAL A 323 -21.91 1.56 -6.62
C VAL A 323 -20.74 2.24 -7.35
N ASP A 324 -20.96 3.44 -7.87
CA ASP A 324 -19.97 4.23 -8.60
C ASP A 324 -19.29 5.34 -7.76
N LYS A 325 -19.63 5.43 -6.48
CA LYS A 325 -19.12 6.43 -5.54
C LYS A 325 -19.08 5.92 -4.11
N PRO A 326 -18.24 6.50 -3.24
CA PRO A 326 -18.19 6.10 -1.83
C PRO A 326 -19.49 6.45 -1.10
N ALA A 327 -19.89 5.58 -0.17
CA ALA A 327 -20.92 5.91 0.81
C ALA A 327 -20.40 7.00 1.76
N PRO A 328 -21.30 7.81 2.38
CA PRO A 328 -20.91 8.77 3.42
C PRO A 328 -20.07 8.09 4.51
N GLY A 329 -18.93 8.70 4.87
CA GLY A 329 -18.01 8.19 5.89
C GLY A 329 -17.10 7.02 5.45
N ALA A 330 -17.25 6.52 4.22
CA ALA A 330 -16.36 5.46 3.72
C ALA A 330 -14.89 5.91 3.56
N LEU A 331 -14.68 7.20 3.33
CA LEU A 331 -13.37 7.86 3.30
C LEU A 331 -13.37 8.88 4.44
N ASP A 332 -12.78 8.50 5.58
CA ASP A 332 -12.78 9.33 6.80
C ASP A 332 -11.37 9.45 7.35
N ASP A 333 -10.64 10.46 6.90
CA ASP A 333 -9.29 10.79 7.38
C ASP A 333 -9.29 11.85 8.51
N SER A 334 -10.42 12.11 9.12
CA SER A 334 -10.56 13.14 10.16
C SER A 334 -9.60 12.92 11.34
N MET A 335 -9.48 11.68 11.81
CA MET A 335 -8.56 11.32 12.88
C MET A 335 -7.09 11.42 12.43
N ALA A 336 -6.77 11.05 11.19
CA ALA A 336 -5.41 11.20 10.65
C ALA A 336 -5.01 12.69 10.59
N ARG A 337 -5.92 13.58 10.15
CA ARG A 337 -5.69 15.03 10.18
C ARG A 337 -5.47 15.56 11.60
N LYS A 338 -6.28 15.12 12.56
CA LYS A 338 -6.11 15.47 13.98
C LYS A 338 -4.74 15.05 14.51
N VAL A 339 -4.32 13.81 14.20
CA VAL A 339 -3.01 13.27 14.60
C VAL A 339 -1.87 14.07 13.97
N ALA A 340 -1.92 14.36 12.67
CA ALA A 340 -0.90 15.17 11.99
C ALA A 340 -0.81 16.58 12.58
N GLN A 341 -1.95 17.22 12.86
CA GLN A 341 -2.01 18.55 13.48
C GLN A 341 -1.42 18.53 14.89
N ALA A 342 -1.76 17.56 15.72
CA ALA A 342 -1.24 17.43 17.08
C ALA A 342 0.28 17.20 17.10
N ALA A 343 0.79 16.44 16.11
CA ALA A 343 2.22 16.22 15.92
C ALA A 343 2.94 17.39 15.23
N LYS A 344 2.22 18.45 14.82
CA LYS A 344 2.74 19.58 14.02
C LYS A 344 3.43 19.11 12.73
N ALA A 345 2.95 18.01 12.15
CA ALA A 345 3.49 17.46 10.92
C ALA A 345 3.04 18.30 9.72
N THR A 346 3.97 18.61 8.83
CA THR A 346 3.65 19.23 7.53
C THR A 346 3.09 18.17 6.60
N LEU A 347 1.98 18.43 5.94
CA LEU A 347 1.39 17.54 4.94
C LEU A 347 1.56 18.13 3.51
N PRO A 348 1.93 17.31 2.51
CA PRO A 348 2.33 15.90 2.62
C PRO A 348 3.58 15.74 3.50
N LEU A 349 3.74 14.55 4.12
CA LEU A 349 4.88 14.26 4.99
C LEU A 349 6.22 14.32 4.25
N GLY A 350 6.22 13.99 2.96
CA GLY A 350 7.39 14.08 2.12
C GLY A 350 7.26 13.32 0.80
N VAL A 351 8.31 13.45 0.00
CA VAL A 351 8.41 12.87 -1.36
C VAL A 351 9.67 12.01 -1.44
N ILE A 352 9.52 10.79 -1.92
CA ILE A 352 10.62 9.90 -2.24
C ILE A 352 10.99 10.11 -3.70
N LYS A 353 12.11 10.79 -3.93
CA LYS A 353 12.71 10.95 -5.27
C LYS A 353 13.40 9.67 -5.68
N ALA A 354 13.27 9.30 -6.95
CA ALA A 354 13.98 8.18 -7.53
C ALA A 354 15.51 8.35 -7.42
N GLN A 355 16.20 7.30 -7.04
CA GLN A 355 17.65 7.29 -6.82
C GLN A 355 18.34 6.40 -7.82
N ASP A 356 19.51 6.83 -8.26
CA ASP A 356 20.38 6.01 -9.09
C ASP A 356 20.78 4.71 -8.35
N VAL A 357 20.91 3.62 -9.11
CA VAL A 357 21.25 2.29 -8.57
C VAL A 357 22.63 2.24 -7.90
N SER A 358 23.53 3.18 -8.22
CA SER A 358 24.83 3.29 -7.54
C SER A 358 24.72 3.63 -6.05
N ARG A 359 23.58 4.16 -5.61
CA ARG A 359 23.28 4.43 -4.19
C ARG A 359 22.67 3.23 -3.45
N MET A 360 22.42 2.15 -4.16
CA MET A 360 21.83 0.95 -3.60
C MET A 360 22.80 0.28 -2.60
N PRO A 361 22.33 -0.19 -1.44
CA PRO A 361 23.14 -0.96 -0.52
C PRO A 361 23.62 -2.26 -1.20
N LYS A 362 24.88 -2.62 -0.89
CA LYS A 362 25.51 -3.85 -1.40
C LYS A 362 24.97 -5.09 -0.70
#